data_dc34b33d53671438fadca2cd24cc4525
#
_entry.id   dc34b33d53671438fadca2cd24cc4525
#
_cell.length_a   1.000
_cell.length_b   1.000
_cell.length_c   1.000
_cell.angle_alpha   90.00
_cell.angle_beta   90.00
_cell.angle_gamma   90.00
#
_symmetry.space_group_name_H-M   'P 1'
#
loop_
_entity.id
_entity.type
_entity.pdbx_description
1 polymer ?
#
loop_
_entity_poly.entity_id
_entity_poly.type
_entity_poly.pdbx_seq_one_letter_code
_entity_poly.pdbx_strand_id
1 'polypeptide(L)'
;MLPTDLLIHRLNGEEIVPKRLLLDENVLAIAEELITLFQEAKHGTRGELNRQLQALEGEETDYRIKRGLAHLLNSSFSTFETVSPLDPPMLRERVFALSAQKIPSAIETQQTIDQVADQLSQELKHEVFPEQVKAGLYADLPENQILIEFEAPTPEALVHRYNLSQVQGVFYRASHMVINAHRNDPGQYKLLFRYMKLFQLMTYIEGDADHGFTLTIDGPTSLFKPSTRYGLAIAKLLPALLHVTRWSLAAELQINDSYSGKTRQGRFAIDSDCGLISHYPPGKTYDSLLEAGFVDRWNKAKTEWRLEREVDLIPIPGSVMIPDFRIVHPDGRTFLVEIVGYWRPEYLRKKFSQVRQSGRDDLILAVSERLNLEKAGVNIADTPARIVWFKDQLLPKAVLEVLER
;
A
#
# COMPACT_ATOMS: atom_id res chain seq x y z
N MET A 1 -5.03 7.47 2.07
CA MET A 1 -6.26 7.04 2.79
C MET A 1 -6.42 7.91 4.02
N LEU A 2 -7.66 8.23 4.41
CA LEU A 2 -7.93 9.11 5.56
C LEU A 2 -7.67 8.40 6.90
N PRO A 3 -7.10 9.09 7.90
CA PRO A 3 -7.04 8.62 9.28
C PRO A 3 -8.44 8.60 9.93
N THR A 4 -8.59 7.85 11.00
CA THR A 4 -9.90 7.55 11.60
C THR A 4 -10.65 8.80 12.10
N ASP A 5 -9.95 9.82 12.58
CA ASP A 5 -10.50 11.09 13.07
C ASP A 5 -11.07 11.98 11.97
N LEU A 6 -10.66 11.77 10.71
CA LEU A 6 -11.17 12.48 9.53
C LEU A 6 -12.29 11.72 8.80
N LEU A 7 -12.65 10.53 9.27
CA LEU A 7 -13.77 9.78 8.70
C LEU A 7 -15.10 10.38 9.17
N ILE A 8 -15.97 10.66 8.22
CA ILE A 8 -17.30 11.21 8.48
C ILE A 8 -18.34 10.22 7.99
N HIS A 9 -19.15 9.71 8.89
CA HIS A 9 -20.24 8.81 8.57
C HIS A 9 -21.46 9.08 9.45
N ARG A 10 -22.61 8.69 8.98
CA ARG A 10 -23.85 8.65 9.75
C ARG A 10 -24.31 7.19 9.89
N LEU A 11 -25.04 6.91 10.94
CA LEU A 11 -25.73 5.65 11.14
C LEU A 11 -27.20 5.82 10.79
N ASN A 12 -27.70 4.91 9.96
CA ASN A 12 -29.10 4.77 9.65
C ASN A 12 -29.54 3.37 10.12
N GLY A 13 -29.98 3.28 11.38
CA GLY A 13 -30.14 1.97 12.06
C GLY A 13 -28.77 1.29 12.23
N GLU A 14 -28.60 0.13 11.61
CA GLU A 14 -27.34 -0.61 11.56
C GLU A 14 -26.47 -0.23 10.35
N GLU A 15 -27.02 0.49 9.39
CA GLU A 15 -26.33 0.84 8.15
C GLU A 15 -25.39 2.03 8.38
N ILE A 16 -24.13 1.87 7.94
CA ILE A 16 -23.12 2.93 7.96
C ILE A 16 -23.12 3.61 6.61
N VAL A 17 -23.35 4.92 6.62
CA VAL A 17 -23.35 5.75 5.41
C VAL A 17 -22.19 6.74 5.49
N PRO A 18 -21.04 6.49 4.80
CA PRO A 18 -19.94 7.43 4.73
C PRO A 18 -20.34 8.70 3.98
N LYS A 19 -19.90 9.86 4.47
CA LYS A 19 -20.18 11.13 3.81
C LYS A 19 -19.34 11.23 2.54
N ARG A 20 -20.01 11.29 1.40
CA ARG A 20 -19.39 11.59 0.10
C ARG A 20 -19.71 13.03 -0.29
N LEU A 21 -18.76 13.68 -0.94
CA LEU A 21 -18.89 15.04 -1.46
C LEU A 21 -19.49 14.96 -2.87
N LEU A 22 -20.36 15.90 -3.18
CA LEU A 22 -20.83 16.13 -4.54
C LEU A 22 -19.78 17.00 -5.28
N LEU A 23 -19.75 16.87 -6.60
CA LEU A 23 -18.93 17.73 -7.46
C LEU A 23 -19.66 19.03 -7.74
N ASP A 24 -20.01 19.78 -6.69
CA ASP A 24 -20.60 21.10 -6.81
C ASP A 24 -19.54 22.20 -6.80
N GLU A 25 -19.92 23.43 -7.19
CA GLU A 25 -19.03 24.57 -7.32
C GLU A 25 -18.30 24.88 -6.01
N ASN A 26 -18.95 24.75 -4.85
CA ASN A 26 -18.34 25.06 -3.55
C ASN A 26 -17.26 24.05 -3.19
N VAL A 27 -17.53 22.76 -3.37
CA VAL A 27 -16.56 21.68 -3.07
C VAL A 27 -15.36 21.76 -4.02
N LEU A 28 -15.60 22.04 -5.30
CA LEU A 28 -14.53 22.21 -6.29
C LEU A 28 -13.69 23.45 -5.99
N ALA A 29 -14.31 24.57 -5.58
CA ALA A 29 -13.57 25.78 -5.19
C ALA A 29 -12.67 25.53 -3.96
N ILE A 30 -13.15 24.82 -2.93
CA ILE A 30 -12.33 24.41 -1.78
C ILE A 30 -11.16 23.54 -2.22
N ALA A 31 -11.40 22.58 -3.12
CA ALA A 31 -10.35 21.71 -3.63
C ALA A 31 -9.29 22.49 -4.41
N GLU A 32 -9.70 23.42 -5.28
CA GLU A 32 -8.84 24.32 -6.05
C GLU A 32 -7.97 25.20 -5.15
N GLU A 33 -8.59 25.81 -4.14
CA GLU A 33 -7.87 26.66 -3.17
C GLU A 33 -6.78 25.88 -2.43
N LEU A 34 -7.09 24.66 -1.97
CA LEU A 34 -6.11 23.79 -1.32
C LEU A 34 -4.99 23.37 -2.28
N ILE A 35 -5.30 23.01 -3.52
CA ILE A 35 -4.31 22.65 -4.53
C ILE A 35 -3.37 23.82 -4.80
N THR A 36 -3.90 25.03 -4.97
CA THR A 36 -3.12 26.26 -5.19
C THR A 36 -2.16 26.51 -4.03
N LEU A 37 -2.66 26.38 -2.80
CA LEU A 37 -1.84 26.55 -1.59
C LEU A 37 -0.65 25.57 -1.55
N PHE A 38 -0.85 24.30 -1.92
CA PHE A 38 0.25 23.34 -2.02
C PHE A 38 1.23 23.67 -3.16
N GLN A 39 0.75 24.19 -4.29
CA GLN A 39 1.62 24.63 -5.39
C GLN A 39 2.52 25.79 -4.98
N GLU A 40 1.96 26.79 -4.29
CA GLU A 40 2.68 27.95 -3.79
C GLU A 40 3.67 27.59 -2.66
N ALA A 41 3.34 26.56 -1.84
CA ALA A 41 4.20 26.09 -0.76
C ALA A 41 5.39 25.22 -1.24
N LYS A 42 5.54 24.98 -2.55
CA LYS A 42 6.66 24.24 -3.08
C LYS A 42 8.00 24.88 -2.72
N HIS A 43 8.95 24.09 -2.24
CA HIS A 43 10.24 24.49 -1.65
C HIS A 43 10.14 25.19 -0.30
N GLY A 44 8.95 25.33 0.28
CA GLY A 44 8.73 25.76 1.65
C GLY A 44 8.73 24.63 2.65
N THR A 45 8.71 24.95 3.95
CA THR A 45 8.69 23.95 5.03
C THR A 45 7.28 23.41 5.24
N ARG A 46 7.19 22.16 5.69
CA ARG A 46 5.92 21.55 6.10
C ARG A 46 5.24 22.35 7.22
N GLY A 47 6.02 22.94 8.12
CA GLY A 47 5.49 23.77 9.21
C GLY A 47 4.80 25.03 8.74
N GLU A 48 5.34 25.69 7.70
CA GLU A 48 4.70 26.86 7.07
C GLU A 48 3.41 26.46 6.36
N LEU A 49 3.45 25.41 5.56
CA LEU A 49 2.26 24.86 4.90
C LEU A 49 1.17 24.51 5.93
N ASN A 50 1.52 23.82 7.02
CA ASN A 50 0.54 23.48 8.06
C ASN A 50 -0.09 24.71 8.72
N ARG A 51 0.65 25.81 8.92
CA ARG A 51 0.10 27.07 9.44
C ARG A 51 -0.90 27.69 8.47
N GLN A 52 -0.58 27.69 7.17
CA GLN A 52 -1.49 28.20 6.14
C GLN A 52 -2.76 27.34 6.03
N LEU A 53 -2.62 26.00 6.10
CA LEU A 53 -3.76 25.09 6.12
C LEU A 53 -4.66 25.32 7.34
N GLN A 54 -4.09 25.55 8.53
CA GLN A 54 -4.85 25.86 9.74
C GLN A 54 -5.63 27.17 9.61
N ALA A 55 -5.03 28.19 8.98
CA ALA A 55 -5.71 29.46 8.73
C ALA A 55 -6.89 29.29 7.77
N LEU A 56 -6.75 28.44 6.74
CA LEU A 56 -7.79 28.14 5.75
C LEU A 56 -8.92 27.26 6.31
N GLU A 57 -8.62 26.37 7.27
CA GLU A 57 -9.63 25.54 7.92
C GLU A 57 -10.71 26.38 8.62
N GLY A 58 -10.32 27.46 9.28
CA GLY A 58 -11.23 28.33 10.02
C GLY A 58 -11.99 27.60 11.14
N GLU A 59 -13.08 28.23 11.61
CA GLU A 59 -13.98 27.66 12.65
C GLU A 59 -15.28 27.09 12.05
N GLU A 60 -15.36 26.92 10.74
CA GLU A 60 -16.55 26.46 10.04
C GLU A 60 -16.80 24.95 10.24
N THR A 61 -18.05 24.52 10.01
CA THR A 61 -18.47 23.13 10.23
C THR A 61 -17.86 22.15 9.22
N ASP A 62 -17.27 22.64 8.16
CA ASP A 62 -16.64 21.86 7.08
C ASP A 62 -15.13 21.63 7.29
N TYR A 63 -14.56 22.11 8.42
CA TYR A 63 -13.12 21.97 8.72
C TYR A 63 -12.59 20.54 8.54
N ARG A 64 -13.42 19.51 8.86
CA ARG A 64 -13.04 18.09 8.68
C ARG A 64 -12.89 17.72 7.20
N ILE A 65 -13.68 18.34 6.32
CA ILE A 65 -13.60 18.14 4.87
C ILE A 65 -12.31 18.77 4.36
N LYS A 66 -12.07 20.05 4.68
CA LYS A 66 -10.85 20.77 4.31
C LYS A 66 -9.60 20.03 4.79
N ARG A 67 -9.58 19.59 6.06
CA ARG A 67 -8.49 18.81 6.64
C ARG A 67 -8.31 17.45 5.96
N GLY A 68 -9.40 16.78 5.57
CA GLY A 68 -9.37 15.51 4.85
C GLY A 68 -8.80 15.65 3.44
N LEU A 69 -9.19 16.67 2.69
CA LEU A 69 -8.65 16.99 1.38
C LEU A 69 -7.15 17.36 1.47
N ALA A 70 -6.79 18.23 2.43
CA ALA A 70 -5.39 18.60 2.70
C ALA A 70 -4.52 17.41 3.09
N HIS A 71 -5.05 16.48 3.91
CA HIS A 71 -4.36 15.24 4.25
C HIS A 71 -4.07 14.38 3.02
N LEU A 72 -4.99 14.30 2.07
CA LEU A 72 -4.78 13.54 0.83
C LEU A 72 -3.75 14.23 -0.07
N LEU A 73 -3.76 15.56 -0.20
CA LEU A 73 -2.72 16.30 -0.91
C LEU A 73 -1.34 16.04 -0.31
N ASN A 74 -1.23 16.12 1.02
CA ASN A 74 0.01 15.85 1.74
C ASN A 74 0.52 14.42 1.56
N SER A 75 -0.38 13.41 1.70
CA SER A 75 0.02 11.99 1.76
C SER A 75 0.09 11.28 0.42
N SER A 76 -0.56 11.80 -0.62
CA SER A 76 -0.71 11.12 -1.91
C SER A 76 -0.14 11.87 -3.10
N PHE A 77 0.07 13.17 -2.97
CA PHE A 77 0.49 14.05 -4.06
C PHE A 77 1.73 14.89 -3.73
N SER A 78 2.25 14.77 -2.50
CA SER A 78 3.40 15.55 -2.02
C SER A 78 4.54 14.66 -1.59
N THR A 79 5.77 15.06 -1.91
CA THR A 79 7.01 14.46 -1.41
C THR A 79 7.74 15.48 -0.56
N PHE A 80 7.98 15.13 0.69
CA PHE A 80 8.74 15.95 1.65
C PHE A 80 10.06 15.27 1.96
N GLU A 81 11.13 16.04 1.98
CA GLU A 81 12.47 15.55 2.26
C GLU A 81 13.18 16.35 3.35
N THR A 82 14.11 15.68 4.01
CA THR A 82 15.06 16.32 4.92
C THR A 82 16.19 16.92 4.10
N VAL A 83 16.25 18.24 4.00
CA VAL A 83 17.28 18.95 3.23
C VAL A 83 18.35 19.48 4.20
N SER A 84 19.53 18.90 4.16
CA SER A 84 20.67 19.26 5.02
C SER A 84 22.00 18.93 4.32
N PRO A 85 23.04 19.72 4.49
CA PRO A 85 24.36 19.44 3.90
C PRO A 85 25.08 18.22 4.51
N LEU A 86 24.65 17.80 5.71
CA LEU A 86 25.12 16.62 6.41
C LEU A 86 23.92 16.00 7.15
N ASP A 87 23.99 14.73 7.53
CA ASP A 87 22.95 14.11 8.38
C ASP A 87 22.71 14.97 9.64
N PRO A 88 21.47 15.41 9.92
CA PRO A 88 21.18 16.40 10.96
C PRO A 88 21.72 16.05 12.36
N PRO A 89 21.64 14.80 12.86
CA PRO A 89 22.31 14.39 14.08
C PRO A 89 23.82 14.64 14.06
N MET A 90 24.50 14.29 12.98
CA MET A 90 25.95 14.51 12.83
C MET A 90 26.29 16.00 12.73
N LEU A 91 25.44 16.77 12.06
CA LEU A 91 25.59 18.22 11.96
C LEU A 91 25.47 18.89 13.34
N ARG A 92 24.48 18.46 14.14
CA ARG A 92 24.32 18.93 15.55
C ARG A 92 25.54 18.59 16.39
N GLU A 93 26.04 17.36 16.31
CA GLU A 93 27.22 16.94 17.05
C GLU A 93 28.42 17.84 16.72
N ARG A 94 28.68 18.11 15.45
CA ARG A 94 29.80 18.95 14.99
C ARG A 94 29.64 20.40 15.47
N VAL A 95 28.48 21.01 15.27
CA VAL A 95 28.23 22.40 15.70
C VAL A 95 28.32 22.54 17.22
N PHE A 96 27.74 21.61 17.98
CA PHE A 96 27.71 21.68 19.44
C PHE A 96 29.12 21.39 20.06
N ALA A 97 29.88 20.51 19.47
CA ALA A 97 31.27 20.27 19.93
C ALA A 97 32.12 21.53 19.80
N LEU A 98 31.99 22.29 18.71
CA LEU A 98 32.67 23.56 18.52
C LEU A 98 32.10 24.68 19.41
N SER A 99 30.83 24.71 19.65
CA SER A 99 30.15 25.70 20.48
C SER A 99 30.46 25.51 21.97
N ALA A 100 30.60 24.27 22.44
CA ALA A 100 30.87 23.96 23.85
C ALA A 100 32.19 24.56 24.38
N GLN A 101 33.08 24.95 23.51
CA GLN A 101 34.39 25.56 23.86
C GLN A 101 34.35 27.11 23.93
N LYS A 102 33.19 27.69 23.63
CA LYS A 102 33.02 29.15 23.46
C LYS A 102 31.99 29.71 24.46
N ILE A 103 32.10 31.01 24.75
CA ILE A 103 31.10 31.70 25.58
C ILE A 103 29.87 31.95 24.71
N PRO A 104 28.67 31.55 25.14
CA PRO A 104 27.43 31.73 24.33
C PRO A 104 27.17 33.19 24.01
N SER A 105 27.26 33.56 22.74
CA SER A 105 26.86 34.86 22.21
C SER A 105 26.39 34.73 20.76
N ALA A 106 25.62 35.70 20.26
CA ALA A 106 25.15 35.66 18.86
C ALA A 106 26.33 35.68 17.87
N ILE A 107 27.41 36.40 18.20
CA ILE A 107 28.62 36.51 17.38
C ILE A 107 29.35 35.18 17.32
N GLU A 108 29.56 34.55 18.47
CA GLU A 108 30.22 33.24 18.55
C GLU A 108 29.42 32.12 17.88
N THR A 109 28.10 32.20 17.98
CA THR A 109 27.20 31.27 17.30
C THR A 109 27.35 31.39 15.80
N GLN A 110 27.33 32.62 15.24
CA GLN A 110 27.50 32.85 13.81
C GLN A 110 28.88 32.37 13.33
N GLN A 111 29.94 32.72 14.04
CA GLN A 111 31.30 32.25 13.71
C GLN A 111 31.45 30.73 13.72
N THR A 112 30.72 30.05 14.63
CA THR A 112 30.73 28.58 14.67
C THR A 112 30.02 28.00 13.45
N ILE A 113 28.87 28.58 13.07
CA ILE A 113 28.14 28.17 11.85
C ILE A 113 28.99 28.41 10.60
N ASP A 114 29.62 29.58 10.48
CA ASP A 114 30.53 29.91 9.36
C ASP A 114 31.67 28.91 9.26
N GLN A 115 32.32 28.61 10.39
CA GLN A 115 33.42 27.63 10.47
C GLN A 115 32.99 26.23 10.03
N VAL A 116 31.79 25.79 10.44
CA VAL A 116 31.22 24.48 10.01
C VAL A 116 30.90 24.48 8.53
N ALA A 117 30.37 25.58 7.99
CA ALA A 117 30.09 25.73 6.57
C ALA A 117 31.34 25.63 5.72
N ASP A 118 32.46 26.30 6.14
CA ASP A 118 33.74 26.21 5.48
C ASP A 118 34.33 24.80 5.51
N GLN A 119 34.26 24.11 6.65
CA GLN A 119 34.72 22.73 6.79
C GLN A 119 33.92 21.79 5.87
N LEU A 120 32.57 21.90 5.85
CA LEU A 120 31.73 21.09 4.99
C LEU A 120 31.97 21.38 3.51
N SER A 121 32.21 22.66 3.15
CA SER A 121 32.55 23.03 1.77
C SER A 121 33.83 22.33 1.29
N GLN A 122 34.85 22.22 2.15
CA GLN A 122 36.09 21.51 1.84
C GLN A 122 35.90 20.00 1.75
N GLU A 123 35.17 19.41 2.69
CA GLU A 123 34.92 17.95 2.75
C GLU A 123 34.06 17.48 1.54
N LEU A 124 32.98 18.21 1.23
CA LEU A 124 32.02 17.85 0.19
C LEU A 124 32.44 18.31 -1.21
N LYS A 125 33.49 19.15 -1.30
CA LYS A 125 34.01 19.74 -2.55
C LYS A 125 32.98 20.55 -3.33
N HIS A 126 32.02 21.16 -2.63
CA HIS A 126 31.09 22.16 -3.14
C HIS A 126 30.80 23.18 -2.05
N GLU A 127 30.37 24.36 -2.45
CA GLU A 127 30.09 25.46 -1.53
C GLU A 127 28.87 25.14 -0.66
N VAL A 128 29.06 25.23 0.67
CA VAL A 128 27.98 25.10 1.68
C VAL A 128 27.87 26.45 2.39
N PHE A 129 26.68 27.02 2.34
CA PHE A 129 26.41 28.32 2.96
C PHE A 129 26.03 28.17 4.45
N PRO A 130 26.35 29.16 5.30
CA PRO A 130 26.01 29.18 6.72
C PRO A 130 24.51 28.96 6.98
N GLU A 131 23.63 29.50 6.11
CA GLU A 131 22.19 29.35 6.16
C GLU A 131 21.76 27.89 5.99
N GLN A 132 22.45 27.13 5.14
CA GLN A 132 22.18 25.70 4.93
C GLN A 132 22.58 24.89 6.17
N VAL A 133 23.69 25.23 6.83
CA VAL A 133 24.08 24.62 8.11
C VAL A 133 23.01 24.90 9.16
N LYS A 134 22.55 26.16 9.28
CA LYS A 134 21.57 26.58 10.25
C LYS A 134 20.21 25.89 10.03
N ALA A 135 19.73 25.85 8.79
CA ALA A 135 18.51 25.15 8.41
C ALA A 135 18.62 23.64 8.60
N GLY A 136 19.80 23.07 8.32
CA GLY A 136 20.11 21.65 8.41
C GLY A 136 20.10 21.09 9.83
N LEU A 137 20.37 21.91 10.87
CA LEU A 137 20.48 21.45 12.24
C LEU A 137 19.28 20.64 12.74
N TYR A 138 18.08 21.01 12.32
CA TYR A 138 16.84 20.36 12.73
C TYR A 138 15.97 19.99 11.53
N ALA A 139 16.55 19.77 10.38
CA ALA A 139 15.86 19.41 9.14
C ALA A 139 15.17 18.04 9.22
N ASP A 140 15.57 17.18 10.16
CA ASP A 140 14.97 15.89 10.45
C ASP A 140 13.62 15.99 11.21
N LEU A 141 13.31 17.13 11.80
CA LEU A 141 12.00 17.35 12.42
C LEU A 141 10.92 17.45 11.32
N PRO A 142 9.74 16.81 11.53
CA PRO A 142 8.69 16.80 10.52
C PRO A 142 8.28 18.18 10.00
N GLU A 143 8.23 19.18 10.87
CA GLU A 143 7.87 20.58 10.53
C GLU A 143 8.91 21.27 9.65
N ASN A 144 10.18 20.83 9.68
CA ASN A 144 11.28 21.45 8.93
C ASN A 144 11.56 20.74 7.60
N GLN A 145 10.86 19.63 7.32
CA GLN A 145 10.96 18.97 6.01
C GLN A 145 10.46 19.89 4.91
N ILE A 146 11.15 19.86 3.78
CA ILE A 146 10.86 20.71 2.61
C ILE A 146 9.97 19.95 1.63
N LEU A 147 8.94 20.62 1.09
CA LEU A 147 8.11 20.12 0.00
C LEU A 147 8.92 20.17 -1.31
N ILE A 148 9.47 19.04 -1.72
CA ILE A 148 10.31 18.94 -2.93
C ILE A 148 9.47 18.78 -4.19
N GLU A 149 8.47 17.89 -4.13
CA GLU A 149 7.62 17.60 -5.27
C GLU A 149 6.15 17.67 -4.86
N PHE A 150 5.35 18.22 -5.75
CA PHE A 150 3.91 18.25 -5.66
C PHE A 150 3.30 17.96 -7.04
N GLU A 151 2.62 16.81 -7.16
CA GLU A 151 1.87 16.42 -8.34
C GLU A 151 0.43 16.89 -8.20
N ALA A 152 0.13 18.08 -8.67
CA ALA A 152 -1.19 18.69 -8.51
C ALA A 152 -2.28 17.87 -9.21
N PRO A 153 -3.26 17.30 -8.48
CA PRO A 153 -4.43 16.70 -9.08
C PRO A 153 -5.38 17.77 -9.61
N THR A 154 -6.37 17.36 -10.43
CA THR A 154 -7.51 18.27 -10.66
C THR A 154 -8.43 18.30 -9.43
N PRO A 155 -9.23 19.35 -9.22
CA PRO A 155 -10.19 19.41 -8.12
C PRO A 155 -11.12 18.21 -8.07
N GLU A 156 -11.64 17.77 -9.22
CA GLU A 156 -12.51 16.59 -9.33
C GLU A 156 -11.77 15.31 -8.91
N ALA A 157 -10.53 15.15 -9.35
CA ALA A 157 -9.71 13.99 -8.99
C ALA A 157 -9.45 13.93 -7.47
N LEU A 158 -9.21 15.07 -6.84
CA LEU A 158 -9.06 15.19 -5.39
C LEU A 158 -10.34 14.81 -4.65
N VAL A 159 -11.50 15.30 -5.10
CA VAL A 159 -12.81 14.98 -4.53
C VAL A 159 -13.14 13.49 -4.71
N HIS A 160 -12.89 12.91 -5.87
CA HIS A 160 -13.04 11.48 -6.09
C HIS A 160 -12.13 10.66 -5.17
N ARG A 161 -10.89 11.11 -4.97
CA ARG A 161 -9.95 10.48 -4.05
C ARG A 161 -10.42 10.55 -2.60
N TYR A 162 -11.01 11.68 -2.19
CA TYR A 162 -11.63 11.85 -0.88
C TYR A 162 -12.80 10.90 -0.69
N ASN A 163 -13.75 10.87 -1.63
CA ASN A 163 -14.92 10.00 -1.58
C ASN A 163 -14.55 8.51 -1.46
N LEU A 164 -13.57 8.08 -2.25
CA LEU A 164 -13.03 6.73 -2.16
C LEU A 164 -12.40 6.48 -0.78
N SER A 165 -11.65 7.43 -0.25
CA SER A 165 -10.99 7.30 1.05
C SER A 165 -11.96 7.26 2.22
N GLN A 166 -13.09 7.95 2.15
CA GLN A 166 -14.18 7.86 3.14
C GLN A 166 -14.79 6.44 3.17
N VAL A 167 -15.03 5.85 2.00
CA VAL A 167 -15.55 4.47 1.92
C VAL A 167 -14.48 3.46 2.37
N GLN A 168 -13.23 3.65 1.99
CA GLN A 168 -12.13 2.80 2.46
C GLN A 168 -12.03 2.77 3.99
N GLY A 169 -12.28 3.92 4.64
CA GLY A 169 -12.25 4.04 6.09
C GLY A 169 -13.27 3.17 6.83
N VAL A 170 -14.39 2.85 6.18
CA VAL A 170 -15.41 1.95 6.73
C VAL A 170 -14.82 0.57 7.03
N PHE A 171 -13.93 0.08 6.16
CA PHE A 171 -13.35 -1.27 6.27
C PHE A 171 -12.27 -1.43 7.35
N TYR A 172 -11.82 -0.34 7.98
CA TYR A 172 -10.85 -0.45 9.08
C TYR A 172 -11.34 -1.29 10.26
N ARG A 173 -12.66 -1.41 10.38
CA ARG A 173 -13.34 -2.15 11.46
C ARG A 173 -14.20 -3.30 10.94
N ALA A 174 -13.95 -3.78 9.72
CA ALA A 174 -14.67 -4.90 9.17
C ALA A 174 -14.38 -6.18 9.95
N SER A 175 -15.42 -6.91 10.34
CA SER A 175 -15.32 -8.25 10.93
C SER A 175 -15.45 -9.33 9.87
N HIS A 176 -16.24 -9.06 8.85
CA HIS A 176 -16.51 -9.99 7.76
C HIS A 176 -16.89 -9.19 6.51
N MET A 177 -16.47 -9.65 5.35
CA MET A 177 -16.79 -9.01 4.08
C MET A 177 -17.03 -10.06 3.00
N VAL A 178 -18.10 -9.92 2.26
CA VAL A 178 -18.42 -10.74 1.10
C VAL A 178 -18.45 -9.87 -0.15
N ILE A 179 -17.70 -10.28 -1.16
CA ILE A 179 -17.71 -9.66 -2.48
C ILE A 179 -18.24 -10.68 -3.48
N ASN A 180 -19.27 -10.32 -4.22
CA ASN A 180 -19.75 -11.08 -5.36
C ASN A 180 -19.29 -10.38 -6.63
N ALA A 181 -18.32 -10.96 -7.31
CA ALA A 181 -17.87 -10.53 -8.63
C ALA A 181 -18.63 -11.36 -9.67
N HIS A 182 -19.71 -10.77 -10.20
CA HIS A 182 -20.54 -11.44 -11.22
C HIS A 182 -19.72 -11.71 -12.48
N ARG A 183 -20.30 -12.40 -13.46
CA ARG A 183 -19.62 -12.70 -14.72
C ARG A 183 -18.98 -11.44 -15.32
N ASN A 184 -17.66 -11.47 -15.45
CA ASN A 184 -16.81 -10.37 -15.90
C ASN A 184 -15.77 -10.89 -16.92
N ASP A 185 -15.05 -9.95 -17.53
CA ASP A 185 -13.87 -10.29 -18.31
C ASP A 185 -12.83 -11.00 -17.43
N PRO A 186 -12.22 -12.12 -17.86
CA PRO A 186 -11.18 -12.82 -17.11
C PRO A 186 -10.03 -11.92 -16.64
N GLY A 187 -9.65 -10.90 -17.42
CA GLY A 187 -8.61 -9.93 -17.03
C GLY A 187 -8.96 -9.14 -15.77
N GLN A 188 -10.23 -8.83 -15.54
CA GLN A 188 -10.70 -8.09 -14.36
C GLN A 188 -10.61 -8.93 -13.08
N TYR A 189 -10.97 -10.21 -13.16
CA TYR A 189 -10.77 -11.14 -12.04
C TYR A 189 -9.30 -11.28 -11.68
N LYS A 190 -8.43 -11.43 -12.68
CA LYS A 190 -6.98 -11.54 -12.45
C LYS A 190 -6.44 -10.34 -11.68
N LEU A 191 -6.86 -9.13 -12.04
CA LEU A 191 -6.47 -7.91 -11.35
C LEU A 191 -6.93 -7.93 -9.89
N LEU A 192 -8.20 -8.24 -9.63
CA LEU A 192 -8.76 -8.31 -8.28
C LEU A 192 -8.01 -9.34 -7.42
N PHE A 193 -7.84 -10.55 -7.92
CA PHE A 193 -7.15 -11.62 -7.18
C PHE A 193 -5.68 -11.32 -6.93
N ARG A 194 -5.01 -10.64 -7.88
CA ARG A 194 -3.63 -10.18 -7.72
C ARG A 194 -3.51 -9.20 -6.54
N TYR A 195 -4.40 -8.23 -6.44
CA TYR A 195 -4.40 -7.31 -5.31
C TYR A 195 -4.75 -8.00 -3.98
N MET A 196 -5.65 -8.99 -4.00
CA MET A 196 -5.92 -9.81 -2.80
C MET A 196 -4.67 -10.53 -2.31
N LYS A 197 -3.88 -11.08 -3.23
CA LYS A 197 -2.61 -11.72 -2.95
C LYS A 197 -1.56 -10.72 -2.46
N LEU A 198 -1.40 -9.58 -3.15
CA LEU A 198 -0.49 -8.50 -2.79
C LEU A 198 -0.73 -8.00 -1.35
N PHE A 199 -1.99 -7.86 -0.96
CA PHE A 199 -2.38 -7.42 0.38
C PHE A 199 -2.46 -8.56 1.39
N GLN A 200 -2.16 -9.79 1.00
CA GLN A 200 -2.15 -10.97 1.85
C GLN A 200 -3.49 -11.19 2.59
N LEU A 201 -4.60 -10.99 1.88
CA LEU A 201 -5.93 -11.14 2.45
C LEU A 201 -6.31 -12.61 2.63
N MET A 202 -6.86 -12.93 3.79
CA MET A 202 -7.41 -14.26 4.08
C MET A 202 -8.77 -14.36 3.42
N THR A 203 -8.82 -15.03 2.27
CA THR A 203 -10.02 -15.09 1.43
C THR A 203 -10.39 -16.53 1.10
N TYR A 204 -11.69 -16.82 1.20
CA TYR A 204 -12.31 -18.00 0.60
C TYR A 204 -12.93 -17.58 -0.73
N ILE A 205 -12.67 -18.34 -1.78
CA ILE A 205 -13.15 -18.04 -3.13
C ILE A 205 -13.96 -19.22 -3.61
N GLU A 206 -15.21 -18.98 -3.97
CA GLU A 206 -16.13 -19.96 -4.52
C GLU A 206 -16.62 -19.47 -5.89
N GLY A 207 -16.99 -20.40 -6.76
CA GLY A 207 -17.46 -20.09 -8.11
C GLY A 207 -16.42 -20.32 -9.20
N ASP A 208 -16.74 -19.86 -10.39
CA ASP A 208 -15.92 -20.03 -11.59
C ASP A 208 -16.01 -18.78 -12.51
N ALA A 209 -15.23 -18.80 -13.59
CA ALA A 209 -15.18 -17.69 -14.53
C ALA A 209 -16.47 -17.48 -15.34
N ASP A 210 -17.29 -18.52 -15.48
CA ASP A 210 -18.53 -18.47 -16.27
C ASP A 210 -19.72 -17.91 -15.48
N HIS A 211 -19.78 -18.23 -14.19
CA HIS A 211 -20.88 -17.84 -13.29
C HIS A 211 -20.52 -16.66 -12.39
N GLY A 212 -19.22 -16.41 -12.20
CA GLY A 212 -18.68 -15.41 -11.29
C GLY A 212 -18.14 -16.01 -10.01
N PHE A 213 -17.56 -15.15 -9.17
CA PHE A 213 -16.90 -15.54 -7.94
C PHE A 213 -17.53 -14.87 -6.72
N THR A 214 -17.68 -15.64 -5.66
CA THR A 214 -17.95 -15.14 -4.31
C THR A 214 -16.69 -15.18 -3.48
N LEU A 215 -16.28 -14.04 -2.95
CA LEU A 215 -15.08 -13.85 -2.19
C LEU A 215 -15.45 -13.51 -0.75
N THR A 216 -15.21 -14.43 0.17
CA THR A 216 -15.42 -14.21 1.60
C THR A 216 -14.11 -13.83 2.25
N ILE A 217 -14.02 -12.66 2.85
CA ILE A 217 -12.83 -12.09 3.48
C ILE A 217 -13.09 -11.92 4.97
N ASP A 218 -12.29 -12.55 5.81
CA ASP A 218 -12.35 -12.34 7.24
C ASP A 218 -11.68 -11.01 7.62
N GLY A 219 -12.40 -10.20 8.38
CA GLY A 219 -11.94 -8.88 8.78
C GLY A 219 -10.99 -8.91 9.99
N PRO A 220 -10.37 -7.75 10.33
CA PRO A 220 -9.40 -7.66 11.42
C PRO A 220 -10.00 -7.96 12.79
N THR A 221 -11.29 -7.82 12.97
CA THR A 221 -11.99 -8.06 14.23
C THR A 221 -12.38 -9.51 14.47
N SER A 222 -12.39 -10.34 13.41
CA SER A 222 -12.60 -11.80 13.51
C SER A 222 -11.34 -12.54 13.95
N LEU A 223 -10.17 -11.90 13.88
CA LEU A 223 -8.90 -12.47 14.27
C LEU A 223 -8.62 -12.22 15.75
N PHE A 224 -7.86 -13.09 16.42
CA PHE A 224 -7.57 -13.09 17.86
C PHE A 224 -7.08 -11.75 18.46
N LYS A 225 -6.57 -10.82 17.64
CA LYS A 225 -6.31 -9.42 18.00
C LYS A 225 -6.65 -8.52 16.83
N PRO A 226 -7.53 -7.53 17.01
CA PRO A 226 -7.84 -6.54 15.99
C PRO A 226 -6.54 -5.87 15.52
N SER A 227 -6.21 -6.01 14.25
CA SER A 227 -5.04 -5.40 13.66
C SER A 227 -5.48 -4.31 12.68
N THR A 228 -5.22 -3.07 13.03
CA THR A 228 -5.44 -1.91 12.12
C THR A 228 -4.73 -2.11 10.78
N ARG A 229 -3.59 -2.79 10.78
CA ARG A 229 -2.82 -3.12 9.56
C ARG A 229 -3.62 -4.01 8.61
N TYR A 230 -4.39 -4.97 9.12
CA TYR A 230 -5.20 -5.85 8.27
C TYR A 230 -6.44 -5.13 7.74
N GLY A 231 -7.10 -4.28 8.54
CA GLY A 231 -8.17 -3.41 8.09
C GLY A 231 -7.74 -2.44 6.98
N LEU A 232 -6.51 -1.92 7.08
CA LEU A 232 -5.89 -1.14 6.00
C LEU A 232 -5.65 -1.97 4.73
N ALA A 233 -5.28 -3.24 4.85
CA ALA A 233 -5.11 -4.14 3.71
C ALA A 233 -6.45 -4.39 3.00
N ILE A 234 -7.53 -4.62 3.74
CA ILE A 234 -8.89 -4.73 3.19
C ILE A 234 -9.30 -3.43 2.49
N ALA A 235 -9.10 -2.29 3.12
CA ALA A 235 -9.44 -0.99 2.54
C ALA A 235 -8.71 -0.71 1.21
N LYS A 236 -7.48 -1.20 1.07
CA LYS A 236 -6.68 -1.10 -0.15
C LYS A 236 -7.20 -1.97 -1.30
N LEU A 237 -8.06 -2.96 -1.02
CA LEU A 237 -8.65 -3.80 -2.06
C LEU A 237 -9.74 -3.06 -2.85
N LEU A 238 -10.45 -2.11 -2.23
CA LEU A 238 -11.56 -1.41 -2.88
C LEU A 238 -11.17 -0.76 -4.22
N PRO A 239 -10.04 -0.03 -4.35
CA PRO A 239 -9.66 0.54 -5.64
C PRO A 239 -9.45 -0.52 -6.74
N ALA A 240 -8.99 -1.72 -6.39
CA ALA A 240 -8.84 -2.82 -7.33
C ALA A 240 -10.20 -3.41 -7.74
N LEU A 241 -11.14 -3.50 -6.80
CA LEU A 241 -12.51 -3.95 -7.07
C LEU A 241 -13.25 -3.02 -8.03
N LEU A 242 -12.98 -1.71 -7.98
CA LEU A 242 -13.59 -0.72 -8.90
C LEU A 242 -13.21 -0.93 -10.38
N HIS A 243 -12.23 -1.77 -10.70
CA HIS A 243 -11.93 -2.15 -12.08
C HIS A 243 -12.76 -3.35 -12.57
N VAL A 244 -13.47 -4.04 -11.67
CA VAL A 244 -14.41 -5.11 -12.02
C VAL A 244 -15.72 -4.48 -12.47
N THR A 245 -16.28 -4.92 -13.59
CA THR A 245 -17.44 -4.25 -14.21
C THR A 245 -18.73 -4.47 -13.41
N ARG A 246 -18.95 -5.68 -12.90
CA ARG A 246 -20.16 -6.05 -12.16
C ARG A 246 -19.80 -6.76 -10.86
N TRP A 247 -20.05 -6.09 -9.76
CA TRP A 247 -19.79 -6.62 -8.43
C TRP A 247 -20.75 -6.03 -7.39
N SER A 248 -20.92 -6.73 -6.29
CA SER A 248 -21.52 -6.23 -5.07
C SER A 248 -20.64 -6.59 -3.88
N LEU A 249 -20.66 -5.74 -2.85
CA LEU A 249 -19.91 -5.92 -1.62
C LEU A 249 -20.82 -5.67 -0.44
N ALA A 250 -20.80 -6.59 0.53
CA ALA A 250 -21.43 -6.45 1.83
C ALA A 250 -20.41 -6.67 2.94
N ALA A 251 -20.36 -5.81 3.94
CA ALA A 251 -19.45 -5.90 5.06
C ALA A 251 -20.20 -5.79 6.40
N GLU A 252 -19.80 -6.61 7.36
CA GLU A 252 -20.17 -6.51 8.76
C GLU A 252 -19.05 -5.77 9.52
N LEU A 253 -19.43 -4.82 10.36
CA LEU A 253 -18.53 -3.88 10.99
C LEU A 253 -18.74 -3.86 12.51
N GLN A 254 -17.67 -3.69 13.26
CA GLN A 254 -17.74 -3.44 14.70
C GLN A 254 -17.57 -1.94 14.96
N ILE A 255 -18.63 -1.31 15.48
CA ILE A 255 -18.66 0.12 15.81
C ILE A 255 -18.54 0.26 17.31
N ASN A 256 -17.50 0.92 17.78
CA ASN A 256 -17.41 1.29 19.18
C ASN A 256 -18.26 2.56 19.39
N ASP A 257 -19.27 2.43 20.21
CA ASP A 257 -20.05 3.57 20.68
C ASP A 257 -19.24 4.32 21.75
N SER A 258 -18.78 5.51 21.39
CA SER A 258 -17.96 6.35 22.26
C SER A 258 -18.69 6.78 23.55
N TYR A 259 -20.02 6.75 23.56
CA TYR A 259 -20.85 7.15 24.71
C TYR A 259 -21.09 6.02 25.71
N SER A 260 -21.38 4.82 25.19
CA SER A 260 -21.73 3.68 26.05
C SER A 260 -20.57 2.73 26.30
N GLY A 261 -19.45 2.87 25.57
CA GLY A 261 -18.33 1.93 25.58
C GLY A 261 -18.69 0.54 25.00
N LYS A 262 -19.91 0.38 24.48
CA LYS A 262 -20.39 -0.88 23.92
C LYS A 262 -20.07 -0.96 22.42
N THR A 263 -19.69 -2.14 21.99
CA THR A 263 -19.53 -2.43 20.56
C THR A 263 -20.90 -2.75 19.97
N ARG A 264 -21.28 -2.04 18.90
CA ARG A 264 -22.47 -2.33 18.08
C ARG A 264 -22.05 -2.98 16.78
N GLN A 265 -22.90 -3.83 16.25
CA GLN A 265 -22.77 -4.32 14.89
C GLN A 265 -23.29 -3.25 13.91
N GLY A 266 -22.54 -3.03 12.84
CA GLY A 266 -22.95 -2.20 11.72
C GLY A 266 -22.83 -2.98 10.43
N ARG A 267 -23.55 -2.52 9.40
CA ARG A 267 -23.55 -3.08 8.06
C ARG A 267 -23.19 -2.01 7.05
N PHE A 268 -22.49 -2.42 6.02
CA PHE A 268 -22.21 -1.56 4.88
C PHE A 268 -22.35 -2.38 3.60
N ALA A 269 -23.07 -1.85 2.62
CA ALA A 269 -23.23 -2.47 1.30
C ALA A 269 -22.95 -1.44 0.20
N ILE A 270 -22.34 -1.90 -0.88
CA ILE A 270 -22.03 -1.09 -2.04
C ILE A 270 -21.87 -2.00 -3.27
N ASP A 271 -22.09 -1.47 -4.46
CA ASP A 271 -21.99 -2.22 -5.71
C ASP A 271 -21.26 -1.41 -6.81
N SER A 272 -21.22 -1.99 -8.02
CA SER A 272 -20.59 -1.40 -9.19
C SER A 272 -21.18 -0.06 -9.62
N ASP A 273 -22.41 0.26 -9.22
CA ASP A 273 -23.10 1.51 -9.61
C ASP A 273 -22.83 2.64 -8.60
N CYS A 274 -21.90 2.43 -7.67
CA CYS A 274 -21.60 3.36 -6.59
C CYS A 274 -20.99 4.72 -7.02
N GLY A 275 -20.55 4.85 -8.26
CA GLY A 275 -19.94 6.09 -8.79
C GLY A 275 -18.57 6.44 -8.19
N LEU A 276 -17.88 5.52 -7.49
CA LEU A 276 -16.52 5.71 -7.03
C LEU A 276 -15.54 5.49 -8.18
N ILE A 277 -14.44 6.25 -8.16
CA ILE A 277 -13.37 6.15 -9.15
C ILE A 277 -12.10 5.60 -8.50
N SER A 278 -11.51 4.58 -9.14
CA SER A 278 -10.23 4.02 -8.71
C SER A 278 -9.08 4.99 -9.00
N HIS A 279 -8.15 5.09 -8.07
CA HIS A 279 -6.86 5.76 -8.28
C HIS A 279 -5.75 4.77 -8.67
N TYR A 280 -6.05 3.47 -8.71
CA TYR A 280 -5.10 2.50 -9.23
C TYR A 280 -5.11 2.56 -10.76
N PRO A 281 -3.94 2.54 -11.41
CA PRO A 281 -3.90 2.47 -12.87
C PRO A 281 -4.52 1.16 -13.36
N PRO A 282 -5.31 1.19 -14.42
CA PRO A 282 -5.74 -0.02 -15.07
C PRO A 282 -4.50 -0.71 -15.68
N GLY A 283 -4.22 -1.96 -15.32
CA GLY A 283 -3.18 -2.76 -15.94
C GLY A 283 -2.01 -3.17 -15.03
N LYS A 284 -0.91 -3.52 -15.62
CA LYS A 284 0.23 -4.29 -15.08
C LYS A 284 0.84 -3.73 -13.79
N THR A 285 0.50 -4.31 -12.64
CA THR A 285 1.23 -4.13 -11.39
C THR A 285 2.09 -5.37 -11.10
N TYR A 286 3.30 -5.14 -10.59
CA TYR A 286 4.14 -6.23 -10.06
C TYR A 286 3.65 -6.58 -8.65
N ASP A 287 3.44 -7.88 -8.38
CA ASP A 287 2.91 -8.32 -7.10
C ASP A 287 3.97 -8.19 -6.00
N SER A 288 5.26 -8.28 -6.34
CA SER A 288 6.37 -8.06 -5.41
C SER A 288 7.68 -7.69 -6.10
N LEU A 289 8.61 -7.09 -5.34
CA LEU A 289 10.00 -6.85 -5.81
C LEU A 289 10.74 -8.16 -6.15
N LEU A 290 10.37 -9.26 -5.49
CA LEU A 290 10.91 -10.60 -5.74
C LEU A 290 10.52 -11.09 -7.13
N GLU A 291 9.26 -10.94 -7.51
CA GLU A 291 8.73 -11.33 -8.82
C GLU A 291 9.32 -10.47 -9.94
N ALA A 292 9.34 -9.14 -9.74
CA ALA A 292 9.96 -8.22 -10.68
C ALA A 292 11.43 -8.58 -10.93
N GLY A 293 12.18 -8.79 -9.85
CA GLY A 293 13.58 -9.20 -9.93
C GLY A 293 13.79 -10.57 -10.57
N PHE A 294 12.85 -11.51 -10.41
CA PHE A 294 12.91 -12.80 -11.08
C PHE A 294 12.70 -12.68 -12.59
N VAL A 295 11.71 -11.89 -13.02
CA VAL A 295 11.48 -11.61 -14.46
C VAL A 295 12.71 -10.99 -15.12
N ASP A 296 13.31 -9.98 -14.48
CA ASP A 296 14.51 -9.32 -15.01
C ASP A 296 15.70 -10.29 -15.18
N ARG A 297 15.88 -11.20 -14.22
CA ARG A 297 16.91 -12.23 -14.28
C ARG A 297 16.60 -13.29 -15.32
N TRP A 298 15.31 -13.69 -15.42
CA TRP A 298 14.88 -14.67 -16.43
C TRP A 298 15.11 -14.19 -17.84
N ASN A 299 14.76 -12.94 -18.14
CA ASN A 299 14.96 -12.34 -19.45
C ASN A 299 16.45 -12.22 -19.87
N LYS A 300 17.36 -12.25 -18.88
CA LYS A 300 18.83 -12.28 -19.10
C LYS A 300 19.38 -13.69 -19.17
N ALA A 301 18.63 -14.69 -18.78
CA ALA A 301 19.06 -16.08 -18.82
C ALA A 301 19.01 -16.61 -20.26
N LYS A 302 20.05 -17.36 -20.67
CA LYS A 302 20.08 -18.06 -21.96
C LYS A 302 19.33 -19.39 -21.78
N THR A 303 18.04 -19.43 -22.08
CA THR A 303 17.18 -20.59 -21.98
C THR A 303 16.16 -20.59 -23.11
N GLU A 304 15.72 -21.77 -23.54
CA GLU A 304 14.61 -21.95 -24.48
C GLU A 304 13.25 -21.81 -23.82
N TRP A 305 13.20 -21.85 -22.48
CA TRP A 305 11.98 -21.69 -21.70
C TRP A 305 11.51 -20.22 -21.69
N ARG A 306 10.26 -19.98 -22.08
CA ARG A 306 9.63 -18.67 -22.05
C ARG A 306 8.87 -18.47 -20.75
N LEU A 307 9.10 -17.38 -20.07
CA LEU A 307 8.37 -16.98 -18.86
C LEU A 307 7.15 -16.12 -19.23
N GLU A 308 5.97 -16.56 -18.83
CA GLU A 308 4.71 -15.85 -19.01
C GLU A 308 4.14 -15.44 -17.64
N ARG A 309 3.64 -14.22 -17.56
CA ARG A 309 3.11 -13.65 -16.30
C ARG A 309 1.59 -13.79 -16.17
N GLU A 310 0.88 -13.84 -17.27
CA GLU A 310 -0.57 -14.01 -17.28
C GLU A 310 -0.91 -15.49 -17.21
N VAL A 311 -1.10 -15.97 -15.99
CA VAL A 311 -1.48 -17.35 -15.74
C VAL A 311 -2.98 -17.46 -15.55
N ASP A 312 -3.58 -18.53 -16.06
CA ASP A 312 -5.00 -18.78 -15.87
C ASP A 312 -5.31 -19.12 -14.41
N LEU A 313 -6.52 -18.77 -13.99
CA LEU A 313 -7.04 -19.18 -12.69
C LEU A 313 -7.13 -20.70 -12.62
N ILE A 314 -6.56 -21.29 -11.58
CA ILE A 314 -6.64 -22.74 -11.36
C ILE A 314 -7.75 -23.00 -10.33
N PRO A 315 -8.90 -23.53 -10.73
CA PRO A 315 -9.93 -23.91 -9.77
C PRO A 315 -9.43 -25.06 -8.90
N ILE A 316 -9.63 -24.93 -7.61
CA ILE A 316 -9.42 -25.97 -6.60
C ILE A 316 -10.66 -26.05 -5.71
N PRO A 317 -10.99 -27.20 -5.12
CA PRO A 317 -12.18 -27.32 -4.28
C PRO A 317 -12.24 -26.23 -3.21
N GLY A 318 -13.30 -25.42 -3.26
CA GLY A 318 -13.52 -24.30 -2.32
C GLY A 318 -12.56 -23.11 -2.44
N SER A 319 -11.78 -23.01 -3.55
CA SER A 319 -10.85 -21.90 -3.74
C SER A 319 -10.36 -21.79 -5.20
N VAL A 320 -9.56 -20.76 -5.45
CA VAL A 320 -8.83 -20.57 -6.72
C VAL A 320 -7.36 -20.33 -6.40
N MET A 321 -6.49 -20.97 -7.15
CA MET A 321 -5.06 -20.72 -7.09
C MET A 321 -4.64 -19.87 -8.28
N ILE A 322 -3.77 -18.88 -8.04
CA ILE A 322 -3.22 -17.99 -9.04
C ILE A 322 -1.71 -18.09 -8.97
N PRO A 323 -1.08 -18.88 -9.84
CA PRO A 323 0.37 -18.92 -9.91
C PRO A 323 0.96 -17.58 -10.33
N ASP A 324 2.19 -17.28 -9.90
CA ASP A 324 2.87 -16.04 -10.28
C ASP A 324 3.29 -16.06 -11.74
N PHE A 325 3.71 -17.22 -12.24
CA PHE A 325 4.21 -17.39 -13.59
C PHE A 325 3.81 -18.73 -14.22
N ARG A 326 3.83 -18.72 -15.54
CA ARG A 326 3.86 -19.90 -16.38
C ARG A 326 5.18 -19.94 -17.13
N ILE A 327 5.81 -21.11 -17.18
CA ILE A 327 7.02 -21.37 -17.96
C ILE A 327 6.66 -22.34 -19.07
N VAL A 328 6.91 -21.96 -20.32
CA VAL A 328 6.54 -22.71 -21.52
C VAL A 328 7.78 -23.05 -22.32
N HIS A 329 7.95 -24.33 -22.65
CA HIS A 329 9.00 -24.81 -23.55
C HIS A 329 8.48 -24.87 -25.00
N PRO A 330 9.34 -24.70 -26.03
CA PRO A 330 8.93 -24.82 -27.43
C PRO A 330 8.33 -26.18 -27.82
N ASP A 331 8.66 -27.24 -27.09
CA ASP A 331 8.09 -28.59 -27.27
C ASP A 331 6.68 -28.77 -26.70
N GLY A 332 6.11 -27.73 -26.08
CA GLY A 332 4.77 -27.73 -25.49
C GLY A 332 4.69 -28.07 -24.01
N ARG A 333 5.78 -28.44 -23.35
CA ARG A 333 5.81 -28.62 -21.89
C ARG A 333 5.55 -27.29 -21.18
N THR A 334 4.72 -27.32 -20.16
CA THR A 334 4.32 -26.14 -19.41
C THR A 334 4.39 -26.41 -17.91
N PHE A 335 4.95 -25.47 -17.16
CA PHE A 335 4.98 -25.49 -15.71
C PHE A 335 4.49 -24.18 -15.13
N LEU A 336 3.87 -24.27 -13.96
CA LEU A 336 3.39 -23.13 -13.19
C LEU A 336 4.37 -22.86 -12.05
N VAL A 337 4.65 -21.59 -11.78
CA VAL A 337 5.56 -21.20 -10.71
C VAL A 337 4.83 -20.31 -9.72
N GLU A 338 4.96 -20.65 -8.46
CA GLU A 338 4.45 -19.87 -7.34
C GLU A 338 5.60 -19.54 -6.38
N ILE A 339 5.81 -18.27 -6.09
CA ILE A 339 6.85 -17.79 -5.19
C ILE A 339 6.31 -17.64 -3.77
N VAL A 340 6.87 -18.41 -2.84
CA VAL A 340 6.51 -18.38 -1.42
C VAL A 340 7.59 -17.63 -0.66
N GLY A 341 7.49 -16.29 -0.62
CA GLY A 341 8.55 -15.42 -0.12
C GLY A 341 8.47 -15.12 1.38
N TYR A 342 7.42 -14.46 1.85
CA TYR A 342 7.26 -14.08 3.26
C TYR A 342 5.80 -14.20 3.68
N TRP A 343 5.49 -15.21 4.52
CA TRP A 343 4.10 -15.51 4.85
C TRP A 343 3.96 -15.93 6.31
N ARG A 344 2.79 -15.63 6.90
CA ARG A 344 2.44 -16.09 8.24
C ARG A 344 2.19 -17.60 8.26
N PRO A 345 2.41 -18.29 9.39
CA PRO A 345 2.24 -19.75 9.50
C PRO A 345 0.87 -20.25 9.03
N GLU A 346 -0.22 -19.54 9.35
CA GLU A 346 -1.57 -19.93 8.95
C GLU A 346 -1.75 -19.90 7.43
N TYR A 347 -1.18 -18.88 6.78
CA TYR A 347 -1.25 -18.74 5.34
C TYR A 347 -0.43 -19.82 4.62
N LEU A 348 0.74 -20.18 5.14
CA LEU A 348 1.54 -21.28 4.63
C LEU A 348 0.76 -22.60 4.67
N ARG A 349 0.13 -22.94 5.82
CA ARG A 349 -0.72 -24.13 5.94
C ARG A 349 -1.81 -24.17 4.88
N LYS A 350 -2.52 -23.07 4.71
CA LYS A 350 -3.59 -22.93 3.69
C LYS A 350 -3.03 -23.15 2.28
N LYS A 351 -1.91 -22.48 1.95
CA LYS A 351 -1.31 -22.57 0.62
C LYS A 351 -0.83 -23.98 0.29
N PHE A 352 -0.13 -24.65 1.20
CA PHE A 352 0.30 -26.02 0.99
C PHE A 352 -0.88 -27.00 0.96
N SER A 353 -1.97 -26.74 1.70
CA SER A 353 -3.22 -27.48 1.57
C SER A 353 -3.84 -27.31 0.18
N GLN A 354 -3.88 -26.08 -0.34
CA GLN A 354 -4.37 -25.80 -1.70
C GLN A 354 -3.55 -26.52 -2.77
N VAL A 355 -2.21 -26.47 -2.63
CA VAL A 355 -1.31 -27.18 -3.55
C VAL A 355 -1.56 -28.69 -3.53
N ARG A 356 -1.74 -29.28 -2.36
CA ARG A 356 -2.09 -30.72 -2.25
C ARG A 356 -3.45 -31.04 -2.88
N GLN A 357 -4.45 -30.19 -2.63
CA GLN A 357 -5.79 -30.37 -3.19
C GLN A 357 -5.83 -30.18 -4.72
N SER A 358 -4.93 -29.37 -5.28
CA SER A 358 -4.83 -29.20 -6.72
C SER A 358 -4.41 -30.49 -7.46
N GLY A 359 -3.68 -31.39 -6.79
CA GLY A 359 -3.18 -32.65 -7.37
C GLY A 359 -2.23 -32.45 -8.55
N ARG A 360 -1.72 -31.23 -8.77
CA ARG A 360 -0.93 -30.88 -9.96
C ARG A 360 0.55 -31.20 -9.76
N ASP A 361 1.12 -31.87 -10.72
CA ASP A 361 2.54 -32.23 -10.82
C ASP A 361 3.37 -31.24 -11.66
N ASP A 362 2.67 -30.36 -12.40
CA ASP A 362 3.25 -29.30 -13.22
C ASP A 362 3.46 -27.98 -12.42
N LEU A 363 3.31 -28.01 -11.09
CA LEU A 363 3.50 -26.86 -10.23
C LEU A 363 4.89 -26.86 -9.59
N ILE A 364 5.56 -25.71 -9.64
CA ILE A 364 6.82 -25.43 -8.97
C ILE A 364 6.56 -24.42 -7.85
N LEU A 365 6.91 -24.80 -6.61
CA LEU A 365 6.91 -23.91 -5.46
C LEU A 365 8.33 -23.40 -5.21
N ALA A 366 8.56 -22.13 -5.44
CA ALA A 366 9.80 -21.46 -5.05
C ALA A 366 9.67 -20.95 -3.62
N VAL A 367 10.33 -21.61 -2.66
CA VAL A 367 10.16 -21.38 -1.21
C VAL A 367 11.39 -20.71 -0.64
N SER A 368 11.19 -19.60 0.10
CA SER A 368 12.28 -18.94 0.79
C SER A 368 12.79 -19.78 1.96
N GLU A 369 14.11 -19.98 2.05
CA GLU A 369 14.78 -20.65 3.19
C GLU A 369 14.58 -19.91 4.53
N ARG A 370 14.19 -18.63 4.48
CA ARG A 370 13.87 -17.85 5.69
C ARG A 370 12.55 -18.26 6.35
N LEU A 371 11.74 -19.07 5.65
CA LEU A 371 10.47 -19.56 6.18
C LEU A 371 10.70 -20.82 7.04
N ASN A 372 10.25 -20.75 8.29
CA ASN A 372 10.27 -21.91 9.17
C ASN A 372 8.99 -22.73 8.95
N LEU A 373 9.03 -23.65 7.99
CA LEU A 373 7.88 -24.50 7.61
C LEU A 373 7.49 -25.47 8.70
N GLU A 374 8.44 -25.98 9.50
CA GLU A 374 8.17 -26.88 10.63
C GLU A 374 7.35 -26.14 11.71
N LYS A 375 7.74 -24.90 12.05
CA LYS A 375 6.97 -24.06 12.96
C LYS A 375 5.58 -23.72 12.45
N ALA A 376 5.42 -23.68 11.13
CA ALA A 376 4.13 -23.52 10.46
C ALA A 376 3.30 -24.82 10.43
N GLY A 377 3.85 -25.95 10.85
CA GLY A 377 3.18 -27.26 10.78
C GLY A 377 2.95 -27.73 9.33
N VAL A 378 3.83 -27.35 8.41
CA VAL A 378 3.78 -27.72 7.00
C VAL A 378 4.72 -28.88 6.74
N ASN A 379 4.16 -30.03 6.32
CA ASN A 379 4.94 -31.17 5.85
C ASN A 379 5.10 -31.08 4.32
N ILE A 380 6.34 -30.96 3.86
CA ILE A 380 6.68 -30.82 2.44
C ILE A 380 6.60 -32.19 1.72
N ALA A 381 6.86 -33.28 2.44
CA ALA A 381 6.94 -34.62 1.84
C ALA A 381 5.63 -35.06 1.14
N ASP A 382 4.49 -34.51 1.57
CA ASP A 382 3.18 -34.86 1.03
C ASP A 382 2.73 -33.90 -0.09
N THR A 383 3.65 -33.08 -0.63
CA THR A 383 3.31 -32.06 -1.64
C THR A 383 3.66 -32.57 -3.04
N PRO A 384 2.70 -32.67 -3.98
CA PRO A 384 2.95 -33.16 -5.33
C PRO A 384 3.80 -32.20 -6.17
N ALA A 385 3.86 -30.92 -5.77
CA ALA A 385 4.61 -29.89 -6.48
C ALA A 385 6.12 -30.05 -6.33
N ARG A 386 6.86 -29.63 -7.35
CA ARG A 386 8.31 -29.53 -7.30
C ARG A 386 8.73 -28.34 -6.45
N ILE A 387 9.74 -28.50 -5.59
CA ILE A 387 10.18 -27.43 -4.66
C ILE A 387 11.55 -26.92 -5.06
N VAL A 388 11.65 -25.60 -5.18
CA VAL A 388 12.88 -24.83 -5.40
C VAL A 388 13.14 -23.95 -4.18
N TRP A 389 14.28 -24.14 -3.52
CA TRP A 389 14.66 -23.32 -2.37
C TRP A 389 15.47 -22.10 -2.81
N PHE A 390 15.20 -20.94 -2.19
CA PHE A 390 15.99 -19.73 -2.40
C PHE A 390 16.17 -18.92 -1.10
N LYS A 391 17.29 -18.21 -0.97
CA LYS A 391 17.61 -17.46 0.25
C LYS A 391 17.13 -15.99 0.17
N ASP A 392 17.70 -15.22 -0.74
CA ASP A 392 17.42 -13.79 -0.87
C ASP A 392 16.71 -13.45 -2.18
N GLN A 393 17.00 -14.19 -3.23
CA GLN A 393 16.43 -13.99 -4.56
C GLN A 393 16.30 -15.33 -5.30
N LEU A 394 15.22 -15.47 -6.03
CA LEU A 394 15.00 -16.63 -6.89
C LEU A 394 15.85 -16.48 -8.16
N LEU A 395 16.70 -17.48 -8.43
CA LEU A 395 17.56 -17.52 -9.60
C LEU A 395 16.95 -18.41 -10.69
N PRO A 396 16.98 -18.01 -11.98
CA PRO A 396 16.50 -18.84 -13.10
C PRO A 396 17.14 -20.24 -13.11
N LYS A 397 18.43 -20.34 -12.82
CA LYS A 397 19.18 -21.59 -12.80
C LYS A 397 18.53 -22.63 -11.86
N ALA A 398 18.13 -22.23 -10.66
CA ALA A 398 17.51 -23.14 -9.68
C ALA A 398 16.16 -23.67 -10.17
N VAL A 399 15.40 -22.88 -10.91
CA VAL A 399 14.13 -23.31 -11.51
C VAL A 399 14.39 -24.23 -12.71
N LEU A 400 15.34 -23.91 -13.59
CA LEU A 400 15.72 -24.71 -14.75
C LEU A 400 16.20 -26.11 -14.36
N GLU A 401 17.00 -26.24 -13.29
CA GLU A 401 17.47 -27.53 -12.78
C GLU A 401 16.32 -28.47 -12.37
N VAL A 402 15.18 -27.92 -11.96
CA VAL A 402 14.00 -28.70 -11.59
C VAL A 402 13.13 -29.01 -12.80
N LEU A 403 13.19 -28.23 -13.87
CA LEU A 403 12.48 -28.45 -15.13
C LEU A 403 13.12 -29.57 -15.98
N GLU A 404 14.42 -29.79 -15.82
CA GLU A 404 15.20 -30.80 -16.57
C GLU A 404 15.21 -32.20 -15.89
N ARG A 405 14.68 -32.28 -14.67
CA ARG A 405 14.45 -33.56 -13.95
C ARG A 405 13.09 -34.14 -14.31
#